data_ed08ef086be5a326dd87113750f9d7ac
#
_entry.id   ed08ef086be5a326dd87113750f9d7ac
#
_cell.length_a   1.000
_cell.length_b   1.000
_cell.length_c   1.000
_cell.angle_alpha   90.00
_cell.angle_beta   90.00
_cell.angle_gamma   90.00
#
_symmetry.space_group_name_H-M   'P 1'
#
loop_
_entity.id
_entity.type
_entity.pdbx_description
1 polymer ?
#
loop_
_entity_poly.entity_id
_entity_poly.type
_entity_poly.pdbx_seq_one_letter_code
_entity_poly.pdbx_strand_id
1 'polypeptide(L)'
;GTATLIGDPPNIIIGSAANFSFLDFINELTPIVILIQICITAFIALAFKKDLKTTAECKVKLATPKINKLLAARSLGVLLLVIMGFMLRDFIHIETSIVALLGAAVLLIFENPQNVWKDVEWNTIFFFIGLFIIIGALEASGGIKIMAQWLINSTKGSELTASMLILWGSGIISGIIDNIPYTATMSPMIAEISKVMGASYAEPLWWCLSLGACLGGNMTIIGAAANVIVSENATKHGFPIGFLKFMGFGIITVFVSLALSSGYIYIRFFI
;
A
#
# COMPACT_ATOMS: atom_id res chain seq x y z
N GLY A 1 4.95 1.24 3.56
CA GLY A 1 4.05 1.24 2.40
C GLY A 1 2.94 2.27 2.53
N THR A 2 2.10 2.17 3.54
CA THR A 2 0.81 2.91 3.68
C THR A 2 0.94 4.44 3.65
N ALA A 3 2.06 5.01 4.10
CA ALA A 3 2.19 6.46 4.35
C ALA A 3 2.24 7.34 3.08
N THR A 4 2.55 6.78 1.92
CA THR A 4 2.79 7.54 0.69
C THR A 4 2.15 6.89 -0.52
N LEU A 5 1.90 7.69 -1.56
CA LEU A 5 1.31 7.24 -2.83
C LEU A 5 2.07 6.04 -3.45
N ILE A 6 3.39 6.09 -3.46
CA ILE A 6 4.26 5.07 -4.09
C ILE A 6 4.73 3.98 -3.12
N GLY A 7 4.32 4.06 -1.86
CA GLY A 7 4.79 3.13 -0.84
C GLY A 7 4.19 1.73 -0.94
N ASP A 8 3.00 1.62 -1.52
CA ASP A 8 2.29 0.35 -1.69
C ASP A 8 1.42 0.43 -2.97
N PRO A 9 1.35 -0.62 -3.80
CA PRO A 9 0.53 -0.63 -5.01
C PRO A 9 -0.95 -0.24 -4.82
N PRO A 10 -1.65 -0.63 -3.75
CA PRO A 10 -2.98 -0.13 -3.42
C PRO A 10 -3.09 1.40 -3.45
N ASN A 11 -2.12 2.11 -2.89
CA ASN A 11 -2.14 3.57 -2.86
C ASN A 11 -2.00 4.18 -4.26
N ILE A 12 -1.22 3.56 -5.15
CA ILE A 12 -1.10 4.00 -6.56
C ILE A 12 -2.45 3.86 -7.27
N ILE A 13 -3.17 2.76 -7.04
CA ILE A 13 -4.51 2.51 -7.61
C ILE A 13 -5.49 3.56 -7.10
N ILE A 14 -5.53 3.79 -5.78
CA ILE A 14 -6.40 4.80 -5.15
C ILE A 14 -6.07 6.20 -5.66
N GLY A 15 -4.79 6.58 -5.65
CA GLY A 15 -4.35 7.89 -6.11
C GLY A 15 -4.71 8.18 -7.56
N SER A 16 -4.61 7.16 -8.43
CA SER A 16 -5.05 7.26 -9.82
C SER A 16 -6.57 7.38 -9.95
N ALA A 17 -7.34 6.56 -9.22
CA ALA A 17 -8.79 6.54 -9.29
C ALA A 17 -9.45 7.79 -8.66
N ALA A 18 -8.92 8.28 -7.55
CA ALA A 18 -9.41 9.46 -6.83
C ALA A 18 -8.75 10.77 -7.30
N ASN A 19 -7.75 10.69 -8.19
CA ASN A 19 -6.92 11.83 -8.62
C ASN A 19 -6.18 12.54 -7.47
N PHE A 20 -5.78 11.78 -6.43
CA PHE A 20 -5.00 12.31 -5.34
C PHE A 20 -3.53 12.48 -5.70
N SER A 21 -2.92 13.54 -5.19
CA SER A 21 -1.49 13.84 -5.35
C SER A 21 -0.63 13.06 -4.34
N PHE A 22 0.68 13.09 -4.55
CA PHE A 22 1.64 12.53 -3.60
C PHE A 22 1.59 13.24 -2.24
N LEU A 23 1.35 14.57 -2.26
CA LEU A 23 1.26 15.38 -1.04
C LEU A 23 -0.01 15.08 -0.25
N ASP A 24 -1.15 14.77 -0.92
CA ASP A 24 -2.38 14.39 -0.23
C ASP A 24 -2.14 13.13 0.62
N PHE A 25 -1.46 12.12 0.07
CA PHE A 25 -1.10 10.92 0.83
C PHE A 25 -0.20 11.23 2.04
N ILE A 26 0.78 12.13 1.87
CA ILE A 26 1.64 12.52 2.98
C ILE A 26 0.83 13.23 4.06
N ASN A 27 -0.02 14.17 3.70
CA ASN A 27 -0.77 14.97 4.65
C ASN A 27 -1.83 14.15 5.39
N GLU A 28 -2.53 13.24 4.67
CA GLU A 28 -3.64 12.49 5.24
C GLU A 28 -3.22 11.17 5.89
N LEU A 29 -2.20 10.49 5.41
CA LEU A 29 -1.86 9.17 5.93
C LEU A 29 -0.59 9.14 6.79
N THR A 30 0.41 9.98 6.51
CA THR A 30 1.68 9.91 7.25
C THR A 30 1.52 10.12 8.75
N PRO A 31 0.70 11.08 9.26
CA PRO A 31 0.56 11.30 10.69
C PRO A 31 0.07 10.05 11.44
N ILE A 32 -0.99 9.42 10.95
CA ILE A 32 -1.54 8.22 11.58
C ILE A 32 -0.62 7.02 11.43
N VAL A 33 0.04 6.86 10.28
CA VAL A 33 0.98 5.75 10.05
C VAL A 33 2.20 5.84 10.97
N ILE A 34 2.72 7.03 11.23
CA ILE A 34 3.79 7.22 12.23
C ILE A 34 3.33 6.78 13.62
N LEU A 35 2.14 7.19 14.03
CA LEU A 35 1.58 6.80 15.33
C LEU A 35 1.43 5.27 15.42
N ILE A 36 0.85 4.64 14.39
CA ILE A 36 0.70 3.18 14.31
C ILE A 36 2.06 2.50 14.37
N GLN A 37 3.05 3.00 13.62
CA GLN A 37 4.40 2.44 13.60
C GLN A 37 5.05 2.47 14.98
N ILE A 38 4.90 3.56 15.73
CA ILE A 38 5.41 3.68 17.10
C ILE A 38 4.72 2.66 18.00
N CYS A 39 3.40 2.58 17.97
CA CYS A 39 2.62 1.65 18.79
C CYS A 39 2.98 0.18 18.50
N ILE A 40 3.06 -0.20 17.22
CA ILE A 40 3.39 -1.58 16.82
C ILE A 40 4.85 -1.91 17.15
N THR A 41 5.78 -0.99 16.96
CA THR A 41 7.19 -1.18 17.32
C THR A 41 7.32 -1.39 18.83
N ALA A 42 6.63 -0.58 19.64
CA ALA A 42 6.60 -0.75 21.10
C ALA A 42 5.99 -2.11 21.51
N PHE A 43 4.89 -2.51 20.87
CA PHE A 43 4.27 -3.82 21.10
C PHE A 43 5.24 -4.97 20.80
N ILE A 44 5.89 -4.96 19.63
CA ILE A 44 6.86 -5.98 19.23
C ILE A 44 8.07 -6.00 20.20
N ALA A 45 8.60 -4.83 20.56
CA ALA A 45 9.71 -4.73 21.50
C ALA A 45 9.37 -5.30 22.88
N LEU A 46 8.13 -5.14 23.33
CA LEU A 46 7.66 -5.72 24.59
C LEU A 46 7.43 -7.23 24.48
N ALA A 47 6.81 -7.68 23.38
CA ALA A 47 6.52 -9.09 23.14
C ALA A 47 7.80 -9.95 23.04
N PHE A 48 8.83 -9.42 22.36
CA PHE A 48 10.10 -10.11 22.13
C PHE A 48 11.24 -9.61 23.04
N LYS A 49 10.92 -8.96 24.15
CA LYS A 49 11.93 -8.38 25.08
C LYS A 49 12.98 -9.38 25.54
N LYS A 50 12.61 -10.65 25.72
CA LYS A 50 13.55 -11.70 26.15
C LYS A 50 14.53 -12.04 25.03
N ASP A 51 14.04 -12.20 23.81
CA ASP A 51 14.83 -12.59 22.64
C ASP A 51 15.78 -11.45 22.22
N LEU A 52 15.32 -10.19 22.30
CA LEU A 52 16.11 -9.00 22.01
C LEU A 52 17.26 -8.74 22.99
N LYS A 53 17.18 -9.28 24.21
CA LYS A 53 18.26 -9.19 25.22
C LYS A 53 19.38 -10.20 25.01
N THR A 54 19.17 -11.19 24.18
CA THR A 54 20.19 -12.18 23.87
C THR A 54 21.21 -11.57 22.91
N THR A 55 22.37 -11.20 23.45
CA THR A 55 23.53 -10.74 22.65
C THR A 55 24.11 -11.95 21.92
N ALA A 56 23.57 -12.27 20.76
CA ALA A 56 24.27 -13.15 19.83
C ALA A 56 25.45 -12.36 19.27
N GLU A 57 26.68 -12.76 19.58
CA GLU A 57 27.87 -12.30 18.86
C GLU A 57 27.77 -12.78 17.40
N CYS A 58 27.09 -11.99 16.58
CA CYS A 58 26.97 -12.29 15.16
C CYS A 58 28.31 -11.90 14.48
N LYS A 59 29.27 -12.83 14.48
CA LYS A 59 30.53 -12.68 13.71
C LYS A 59 30.28 -12.93 12.21
N VAL A 60 29.25 -12.29 11.63
CA VAL A 60 29.09 -12.31 10.19
C VAL A 60 30.12 -11.36 9.57
N LYS A 61 31.16 -11.91 8.96
CA LYS A 61 32.01 -11.15 8.04
C LYS A 61 31.14 -10.78 6.83
N LEU A 62 30.49 -9.62 6.90
CA LEU A 62 29.82 -9.04 5.74
C LEU A 62 30.87 -8.77 4.67
N ALA A 63 30.83 -9.51 3.59
CA ALA A 63 31.60 -9.15 2.39
C ALA A 63 31.06 -7.78 1.93
N THR A 64 31.88 -6.75 1.99
CA THR A 64 31.52 -5.42 1.50
C THR A 64 31.27 -5.49 0.00
N PRO A 65 30.05 -5.31 -0.50
CA PRO A 65 29.80 -5.33 -1.93
C PRO A 65 30.58 -4.19 -2.60
N LYS A 66 31.20 -4.47 -3.75
CA LYS A 66 31.85 -3.44 -4.57
C LYS A 66 30.76 -2.55 -5.19
N ILE A 67 30.47 -1.43 -4.57
CA ILE A 67 29.48 -0.47 -5.06
C ILE A 67 30.11 0.35 -6.20
N ASN A 68 29.51 0.35 -7.36
CA ASN A 68 29.83 1.31 -8.42
C ASN A 68 29.30 2.69 -8.01
N LYS A 69 30.19 3.54 -7.49
CA LYS A 69 29.84 4.87 -6.96
C LYS A 69 29.19 5.77 -8.00
N LEU A 70 29.60 5.67 -9.27
CA LEU A 70 29.04 6.48 -10.36
C LEU A 70 27.59 6.08 -10.66
N LEU A 71 27.34 4.77 -10.76
CA LEU A 71 25.99 4.24 -10.97
C LEU A 71 25.08 4.59 -9.79
N ALA A 72 25.55 4.39 -8.57
CA ALA A 72 24.79 4.73 -7.36
C ALA A 72 24.44 6.22 -7.33
N ALA A 73 25.39 7.13 -7.65
CA ALA A 73 25.14 8.56 -7.69
C ALA A 73 24.11 8.95 -8.76
N ARG A 74 24.18 8.37 -9.97
CA ARG A 74 23.21 8.59 -11.06
C ARG A 74 21.82 8.10 -10.66
N SER A 75 21.72 6.88 -10.15
CA SER A 75 20.44 6.27 -9.74
C SER A 75 19.78 7.07 -8.60
N LEU A 76 20.55 7.46 -7.58
CA LEU A 76 20.04 8.31 -6.49
C LEU A 76 19.64 9.71 -6.97
N GLY A 77 20.41 10.30 -7.89
CA GLY A 77 20.08 11.60 -8.48
C GLY A 77 18.77 11.57 -9.26
N VAL A 78 18.58 10.56 -10.11
CA VAL A 78 17.34 10.39 -10.86
C VAL A 78 16.17 10.07 -9.93
N LEU A 79 16.36 9.21 -8.93
CA LEU A 79 15.33 8.92 -7.93
C LEU A 79 14.87 10.19 -7.21
N LEU A 80 15.81 11.05 -6.81
CA LEU A 80 15.51 12.33 -6.17
C LEU A 80 14.72 13.25 -7.10
N LEU A 81 15.09 13.32 -8.39
CA LEU A 81 14.35 14.09 -9.39
C LEU A 81 12.93 13.56 -9.60
N VAL A 82 12.74 12.24 -9.63
CA VAL A 82 11.42 11.61 -9.73
C VAL A 82 10.55 11.94 -8.51
N ILE A 83 11.10 11.84 -7.29
CA ILE A 83 10.38 12.20 -6.06
C ILE A 83 10.01 13.69 -6.08
N MET A 84 10.92 14.57 -6.49
CA MET A 84 10.60 15.99 -6.67
C MET A 84 9.49 16.20 -7.70
N GLY A 85 9.52 15.48 -8.81
CA GLY A 85 8.47 15.51 -9.83
C GLY A 85 7.10 15.08 -9.28
N PHE A 86 7.05 14.09 -8.40
CA PHE A 86 5.82 13.69 -7.72
C PHE A 86 5.28 14.78 -6.79
N MET A 87 6.18 15.45 -6.04
CA MET A 87 5.78 16.57 -5.16
C MET A 87 5.31 17.80 -5.94
N LEU A 88 5.85 18.01 -7.14
CA LEU A 88 5.50 19.14 -8.01
C LEU A 88 4.35 18.85 -8.97
N ARG A 89 3.69 17.68 -8.86
CA ARG A 89 2.61 17.26 -9.76
C ARG A 89 1.54 18.34 -9.93
N ASP A 90 1.11 18.94 -8.83
CA ASP A 90 0.03 19.95 -8.82
C ASP A 90 0.42 21.25 -9.55
N PHE A 91 1.73 21.51 -9.71
CA PHE A 91 2.27 22.66 -10.46
C PHE A 91 2.55 22.33 -11.92
N ILE A 92 3.07 21.11 -12.19
CA ILE A 92 3.50 20.72 -13.55
C ILE A 92 2.37 20.05 -14.34
N HIS A 93 1.29 19.60 -13.65
CA HIS A 93 0.15 18.87 -14.22
C HIS A 93 0.56 17.62 -15.04
N ILE A 94 1.67 16.97 -14.64
CA ILE A 94 2.14 15.71 -15.24
C ILE A 94 1.78 14.56 -14.31
N GLU A 95 1.22 13.49 -14.87
CA GLU A 95 0.90 12.29 -14.11
C GLU A 95 2.16 11.64 -13.50
N THR A 96 2.02 11.10 -12.29
CA THR A 96 3.12 10.41 -11.57
C THR A 96 3.69 9.24 -12.35
N SER A 97 2.86 8.52 -13.11
CA SER A 97 3.27 7.44 -14.02
C SER A 97 4.26 7.93 -15.09
N ILE A 98 3.97 9.09 -15.71
CA ILE A 98 4.82 9.69 -16.74
C ILE A 98 6.15 10.14 -16.13
N VAL A 99 6.13 10.76 -14.95
CA VAL A 99 7.35 11.19 -14.25
C VAL A 99 8.24 9.98 -13.92
N ALA A 100 7.67 8.86 -13.45
CA ALA A 100 8.42 7.63 -13.18
C ALA A 100 9.03 7.04 -14.45
N LEU A 101 8.26 6.98 -15.56
CA LEU A 101 8.75 6.48 -16.85
C LEU A 101 9.86 7.36 -17.43
N LEU A 102 9.76 8.68 -17.29
CA LEU A 102 10.82 9.60 -17.71
C LEU A 102 12.09 9.38 -16.91
N GLY A 103 11.98 9.18 -15.59
CA GLY A 103 13.13 8.82 -14.74
C GLY A 103 13.79 7.52 -15.18
N ALA A 104 13.01 6.48 -15.43
CA ALA A 104 13.51 5.22 -15.97
C ALA A 104 14.18 5.40 -17.33
N ALA A 105 13.59 6.17 -18.25
CA ALA A 105 14.16 6.47 -19.56
C ALA A 105 15.51 7.21 -19.47
N VAL A 106 15.65 8.15 -18.53
CA VAL A 106 16.93 8.84 -18.29
C VAL A 106 18.00 7.87 -17.81
N LEU A 107 17.67 6.93 -16.91
CA LEU A 107 18.63 5.91 -16.46
C LEU A 107 19.04 4.97 -17.62
N LEU A 108 18.10 4.59 -18.49
CA LEU A 108 18.37 3.73 -19.64
C LEU A 108 19.36 4.33 -20.66
N ILE A 109 19.53 5.66 -20.68
CA ILE A 109 20.56 6.32 -21.51
C ILE A 109 21.98 5.92 -21.05
N PHE A 110 22.15 5.63 -19.77
CA PHE A 110 23.46 5.36 -19.17
C PHE A 110 23.71 3.86 -18.92
N GLU A 111 22.71 3.03 -19.07
CA GLU A 111 22.75 1.59 -18.79
C GLU A 111 22.48 0.77 -20.06
N ASN A 112 22.95 -0.48 -20.08
CA ASN A 112 22.63 -1.37 -21.19
C ASN A 112 21.17 -1.83 -21.09
N PRO A 113 20.30 -1.48 -22.04
CA PRO A 113 18.88 -1.83 -22.00
C PRO A 113 18.62 -3.33 -21.84
N GLN A 114 19.49 -4.18 -22.43
CA GLN A 114 19.32 -5.64 -22.32
C GLN A 114 19.47 -6.18 -20.89
N ASN A 115 20.27 -5.52 -20.05
CA ASN A 115 20.42 -5.92 -18.65
C ASN A 115 19.20 -5.47 -17.84
N VAL A 116 18.77 -4.22 -18.02
CA VAL A 116 17.61 -3.67 -17.33
C VAL A 116 16.34 -4.42 -17.69
N TRP A 117 16.18 -4.83 -18.96
CA TRP A 117 15.01 -5.58 -19.44
C TRP A 117 14.81 -6.93 -18.74
N LYS A 118 15.88 -7.57 -18.27
CA LYS A 118 15.82 -8.82 -17.52
C LYS A 118 15.33 -8.63 -16.09
N ASP A 119 15.54 -7.44 -15.53
CA ASP A 119 15.15 -7.11 -14.14
C ASP A 119 13.73 -6.58 -14.06
N VAL A 120 13.05 -6.36 -15.20
CA VAL A 120 11.64 -5.97 -15.23
C VAL A 120 10.76 -7.14 -14.80
N GLU A 121 9.90 -6.90 -13.83
CA GLU A 121 8.94 -7.88 -13.32
C GLU A 121 7.75 -8.08 -14.27
N TRP A 122 8.00 -8.73 -15.41
CA TRP A 122 6.98 -8.98 -16.44
C TRP A 122 5.75 -9.71 -15.90
N ASN A 123 5.95 -10.65 -14.97
CA ASN A 123 4.86 -11.39 -14.34
C ASN A 123 3.90 -10.44 -13.62
N THR A 124 4.41 -9.47 -12.90
CA THR A 124 3.63 -8.44 -12.20
C THR A 124 2.85 -7.57 -13.21
N ILE A 125 3.48 -7.17 -14.31
CA ILE A 125 2.81 -6.38 -15.37
C ILE A 125 1.65 -7.17 -15.98
N PHE A 126 1.87 -8.41 -16.39
CA PHE A 126 0.82 -9.27 -16.97
C PHE A 126 -0.29 -9.60 -15.97
N PHE A 127 0.07 -9.79 -14.68
CA PHE A 127 -0.91 -9.94 -13.61
C PHE A 127 -1.83 -8.72 -13.52
N PHE A 128 -1.29 -7.50 -13.51
CA PHE A 128 -2.10 -6.28 -13.49
C PHE A 128 -2.98 -6.13 -14.73
N ILE A 129 -2.46 -6.44 -15.91
CA ILE A 129 -3.26 -6.42 -17.14
C ILE A 129 -4.46 -7.35 -17.01
N GLY A 130 -4.26 -8.60 -16.59
CA GLY A 130 -5.34 -9.56 -16.38
C GLY A 130 -6.34 -9.11 -15.32
N LEU A 131 -5.86 -8.58 -14.20
CA LEU A 131 -6.68 -8.06 -13.11
C LEU A 131 -7.59 -6.92 -13.59
N PHE A 132 -7.06 -5.92 -14.30
CA PHE A 132 -7.86 -4.80 -14.78
C PHE A 132 -8.86 -5.20 -15.87
N ILE A 133 -8.57 -6.23 -16.68
CA ILE A 133 -9.55 -6.80 -17.62
C ILE A 133 -10.73 -7.40 -16.87
N ILE A 134 -10.49 -8.18 -15.80
CA ILE A 134 -11.55 -8.78 -14.98
C ILE A 134 -12.41 -7.70 -14.31
N ILE A 135 -11.76 -6.67 -13.74
CA ILE A 135 -12.46 -5.56 -13.10
C ILE A 135 -13.28 -4.76 -14.11
N GLY A 136 -12.74 -4.49 -15.30
CA GLY A 136 -13.48 -3.85 -16.39
C GLY A 136 -14.71 -4.66 -16.84
N ALA A 137 -14.60 -5.98 -16.87
CA ALA A 137 -15.75 -6.86 -17.14
C ALA A 137 -16.81 -6.79 -16.04
N LEU A 138 -16.40 -6.74 -14.76
CA LEU A 138 -17.30 -6.56 -13.62
C LEU A 138 -18.00 -5.20 -13.65
N GLU A 139 -17.29 -4.14 -14.03
CA GLU A 139 -17.86 -2.80 -14.23
C GLU A 139 -18.89 -2.81 -15.38
N ALA A 140 -18.52 -3.35 -16.53
CA ALA A 140 -19.40 -3.44 -17.70
C ALA A 140 -20.67 -4.29 -17.44
N SER A 141 -20.58 -5.31 -16.57
CA SER A 141 -21.74 -6.10 -16.15
C SER A 141 -22.68 -5.37 -15.19
N GLY A 142 -22.32 -4.20 -14.70
CA GLY A 142 -23.05 -3.46 -13.67
C GLY A 142 -22.81 -3.92 -12.23
N GLY A 143 -21.94 -4.91 -12.01
CA GLY A 143 -21.63 -5.46 -10.69
C GLY A 143 -21.13 -4.41 -9.71
N ILE A 144 -20.27 -3.49 -10.19
CA ILE A 144 -19.76 -2.37 -9.38
C ILE A 144 -20.88 -1.47 -8.87
N LYS A 145 -21.88 -1.14 -9.70
CA LYS A 145 -23.04 -0.35 -9.30
C LYS A 145 -23.88 -1.05 -8.24
N ILE A 146 -24.08 -2.34 -8.37
CA ILE A 146 -24.81 -3.13 -7.37
C ILE A 146 -24.09 -3.09 -6.02
N MET A 147 -22.76 -3.25 -6.01
CA MET A 147 -21.94 -3.17 -4.80
C MET A 147 -22.02 -1.77 -4.15
N ALA A 148 -21.92 -0.70 -4.93
CA ALA A 148 -22.03 0.67 -4.47
C ALA A 148 -23.41 0.96 -3.84
N GLN A 149 -24.49 0.57 -4.51
CA GLN A 149 -25.86 0.71 -4.01
C GLN A 149 -26.09 -0.09 -2.73
N TRP A 150 -25.58 -1.33 -2.68
CA TRP A 150 -25.65 -2.15 -1.48
C TRP A 150 -24.99 -1.46 -0.28
N LEU A 151 -23.80 -0.89 -0.48
CA LEU A 151 -23.09 -0.16 0.59
C LEU A 151 -23.91 1.05 1.06
N ILE A 152 -24.39 1.90 0.13
CA ILE A 152 -25.17 3.10 0.46
C ILE A 152 -26.45 2.72 1.23
N ASN A 153 -27.17 1.70 0.77
CA ASN A 153 -28.40 1.22 1.40
C ASN A 153 -28.13 0.62 2.79
N SER A 154 -27.08 -0.21 2.91
CA SER A 154 -26.71 -0.86 4.18
C SER A 154 -26.29 0.16 5.26
N THR A 155 -25.69 1.26 4.85
CA THR A 155 -25.26 2.35 5.75
C THR A 155 -26.31 3.46 5.90
N LYS A 156 -27.46 3.32 5.23
CA LYS A 156 -28.54 4.33 5.20
C LYS A 156 -28.03 5.73 4.80
N GLY A 157 -27.01 5.77 3.95
CA GLY A 157 -26.36 7.02 3.52
C GLY A 157 -25.48 7.69 4.58
N SER A 158 -25.24 7.04 5.72
CA SER A 158 -24.34 7.58 6.75
C SER A 158 -22.87 7.44 6.31
N GLU A 159 -22.21 8.57 6.12
CA GLU A 159 -20.81 8.64 5.69
C GLU A 159 -19.87 7.99 6.71
N LEU A 160 -20.06 8.25 8.00
CA LEU A 160 -19.27 7.64 9.07
C LEU A 160 -19.41 6.11 9.06
N THR A 161 -20.65 5.61 8.95
CA THR A 161 -20.89 4.16 8.94
C THR A 161 -20.28 3.50 7.70
N ALA A 162 -20.38 4.16 6.53
CA ALA A 162 -19.76 3.69 5.30
C ALA A 162 -18.24 3.66 5.42
N SER A 163 -17.63 4.72 5.97
CA SER A 163 -16.20 4.83 6.21
C SER A 163 -15.67 3.71 7.12
N MET A 164 -16.35 3.48 8.25
CA MET A 164 -15.96 2.42 9.19
C MET A 164 -16.15 1.02 8.59
N LEU A 165 -17.21 0.81 7.82
CA LEU A 165 -17.45 -0.48 7.15
C LEU A 165 -16.39 -0.75 6.08
N ILE A 166 -15.97 0.25 5.32
CA ILE A 166 -14.88 0.13 4.36
C ILE A 166 -13.56 -0.12 5.09
N LEU A 167 -13.23 0.64 6.15
CA LEU A 167 -11.98 0.49 6.88
C LEU A 167 -11.81 -0.92 7.45
N TRP A 168 -12.79 -1.38 8.21
CA TRP A 168 -12.73 -2.69 8.86
C TRP A 168 -12.93 -3.84 7.88
N GLY A 169 -13.86 -3.70 6.92
CA GLY A 169 -14.07 -4.67 5.87
C GLY A 169 -12.82 -4.84 5.00
N SER A 170 -12.19 -3.74 4.60
CA SER A 170 -10.94 -3.77 3.86
C SER A 170 -9.82 -4.42 4.67
N GLY A 171 -9.70 -4.07 5.95
CA GLY A 171 -8.66 -4.64 6.81
C GLY A 171 -8.78 -6.15 6.98
N ILE A 172 -9.99 -6.67 7.12
CA ILE A 172 -10.22 -8.11 7.28
C ILE A 172 -10.05 -8.85 5.95
N ILE A 173 -10.69 -8.36 4.89
CA ILE A 173 -10.69 -9.05 3.59
C ILE A 173 -9.30 -9.00 2.96
N SER A 174 -8.63 -7.85 2.98
CA SER A 174 -7.26 -7.68 2.47
C SER A 174 -6.22 -8.51 3.25
N GLY A 175 -6.50 -8.83 4.50
CA GLY A 175 -5.65 -9.74 5.26
C GLY A 175 -5.72 -11.21 4.85
N ILE A 176 -6.79 -11.59 4.14
CA ILE A 176 -7.03 -12.96 3.64
C ILE A 176 -6.70 -13.04 2.14
N ILE A 177 -7.08 -12.00 1.40
CA ILE A 177 -6.84 -11.86 -0.05
C ILE A 177 -5.76 -10.80 -0.21
N ASP A 178 -4.88 -10.95 -1.21
CA ASP A 178 -3.86 -9.93 -1.52
C ASP A 178 -4.49 -8.52 -1.64
N ASN A 179 -3.81 -7.53 -1.03
CA ASN A 179 -4.32 -6.16 -0.92
C ASN A 179 -4.48 -5.46 -2.29
N ILE A 180 -3.73 -5.89 -3.30
CA ILE A 180 -3.76 -5.28 -4.64
C ILE A 180 -5.07 -5.60 -5.37
N PRO A 181 -5.45 -6.88 -5.62
CA PRO A 181 -6.70 -7.20 -6.29
C PRO A 181 -7.92 -6.71 -5.52
N TYR A 182 -7.86 -6.73 -4.18
CA TYR A 182 -8.91 -6.18 -3.35
C TYR A 182 -9.12 -4.68 -3.63
N THR A 183 -8.07 -3.89 -3.53
CA THR A 183 -8.11 -2.44 -3.75
C THR A 183 -8.54 -2.09 -5.17
N ALA A 184 -8.03 -2.82 -6.16
CA ALA A 184 -8.40 -2.62 -7.55
C ALA A 184 -9.88 -2.86 -7.82
N THR A 185 -10.53 -3.79 -7.08
CA THR A 185 -11.97 -4.05 -7.17
C THR A 185 -12.78 -3.00 -6.42
N MET A 186 -12.31 -2.53 -5.26
CA MET A 186 -13.02 -1.57 -4.41
C MET A 186 -12.94 -0.15 -4.94
N SER A 187 -11.87 0.23 -5.63
CA SER A 187 -11.67 1.60 -6.14
C SER A 187 -12.77 2.04 -7.11
N PRO A 188 -13.18 1.28 -8.13
CA PRO A 188 -14.31 1.64 -8.98
C PRO A 188 -15.63 1.75 -8.23
N MET A 189 -15.83 0.96 -7.16
CA MET A 189 -17.02 1.04 -6.31
C MET A 189 -17.08 2.39 -5.58
N ILE A 190 -15.98 2.85 -4.98
CA ILE A 190 -15.95 4.16 -4.33
C ILE A 190 -16.09 5.28 -5.36
N ALA A 191 -15.50 5.16 -6.54
CA ALA A 191 -15.69 6.11 -7.63
C ALA A 191 -17.16 6.21 -8.06
N GLU A 192 -17.90 5.11 -8.09
CA GLU A 192 -19.34 5.13 -8.38
C GLU A 192 -20.13 5.76 -7.23
N ILE A 193 -19.77 5.53 -5.96
CA ILE A 193 -20.34 6.21 -4.80
C ILE A 193 -20.10 7.71 -4.89
N SER A 194 -18.90 8.13 -5.28
CA SER A 194 -18.55 9.54 -5.48
C SER A 194 -19.43 10.24 -6.52
N LYS A 195 -19.81 9.54 -7.61
CA LYS A 195 -20.74 10.07 -8.61
C LYS A 195 -22.16 10.26 -8.08
N VAL A 196 -22.61 9.38 -7.18
CA VAL A 196 -23.98 9.39 -6.64
C VAL A 196 -24.11 10.32 -5.44
N MET A 197 -23.17 10.25 -4.50
CA MET A 197 -23.22 10.95 -3.20
C MET A 197 -22.37 12.23 -3.16
N GLY A 198 -21.52 12.42 -4.14
CA GLY A 198 -20.59 13.55 -4.21
C GLY A 198 -19.17 13.22 -3.75
N ALA A 199 -18.21 14.04 -4.20
CA ALA A 199 -16.79 13.84 -3.91
C ALA A 199 -16.46 13.98 -2.42
N SER A 200 -17.06 14.92 -1.72
CA SER A 200 -16.85 15.14 -0.29
C SER A 200 -17.28 13.93 0.54
N TYR A 201 -18.39 13.27 0.19
CA TYR A 201 -18.82 12.03 0.83
C TYR A 201 -17.84 10.87 0.59
N ALA A 202 -17.25 10.81 -0.59
CA ALA A 202 -16.35 9.72 -0.97
C ALA A 202 -14.92 9.90 -0.43
N GLU A 203 -14.51 11.10 -0.06
CA GLU A 203 -13.15 11.39 0.36
C GLU A 203 -12.69 10.54 1.56
N PRO A 204 -13.40 10.47 2.70
CA PRO A 204 -13.00 9.60 3.80
C PRO A 204 -13.07 8.11 3.45
N LEU A 205 -13.92 7.71 2.49
CA LEU A 205 -13.99 6.32 2.03
C LEU A 205 -12.69 5.88 1.33
N TRP A 206 -12.08 6.77 0.54
CA TRP A 206 -10.79 6.52 -0.11
C TRP A 206 -9.67 6.31 0.91
N TRP A 207 -9.60 7.15 1.92
CA TRP A 207 -8.60 7.03 2.99
C TRP A 207 -8.84 5.79 3.85
N CYS A 208 -10.09 5.44 4.10
CA CYS A 208 -10.47 4.20 4.76
C CYS A 208 -10.08 2.96 3.95
N LEU A 209 -10.26 2.99 2.63
CA LEU A 209 -9.81 1.91 1.75
C LEU A 209 -8.29 1.76 1.80
N SER A 210 -7.54 2.86 1.70
CA SER A 210 -6.08 2.85 1.77
C SER A 210 -5.58 2.28 3.09
N LEU A 211 -6.04 2.83 4.23
CA LEU A 211 -5.64 2.35 5.56
C LEU A 211 -6.06 0.90 5.78
N GLY A 212 -7.31 0.56 5.43
CA GLY A 212 -7.82 -0.80 5.60
C GLY A 212 -7.04 -1.81 4.77
N ALA A 213 -6.89 -1.58 3.48
CA ALA A 213 -6.22 -2.52 2.57
C ALA A 213 -4.73 -2.69 2.89
N CYS A 214 -3.99 -1.58 3.04
CA CYS A 214 -2.55 -1.65 3.28
C CYS A 214 -2.22 -2.20 4.68
N LEU A 215 -2.95 -1.78 5.72
CA LEU A 215 -2.70 -2.30 7.08
C LEU A 215 -3.21 -3.72 7.25
N GLY A 216 -4.36 -4.04 6.63
CA GLY A 216 -4.96 -5.36 6.63
C GLY A 216 -4.05 -6.44 6.04
N GLY A 217 -3.31 -6.11 4.99
CA GLY A 217 -2.33 -7.00 4.37
C GLY A 217 -1.30 -7.58 5.35
N ASN A 218 -1.07 -6.93 6.48
CA ASN A 218 -0.17 -7.45 7.52
C ASN A 218 -0.76 -8.59 8.36
N MET A 219 -2.02 -8.98 8.15
CA MET A 219 -2.67 -10.05 8.92
C MET A 219 -2.06 -11.42 8.63
N THR A 220 -1.77 -11.72 7.37
CA THR A 220 -1.23 -13.01 6.93
C THR A 220 0.01 -12.84 6.06
N ILE A 221 0.77 -13.92 5.86
CA ILE A 221 1.94 -13.89 4.97
C ILE A 221 1.52 -13.56 3.53
N ILE A 222 0.36 -14.06 3.09
CA ILE A 222 -0.13 -13.87 1.72
C ILE A 222 -0.92 -12.57 1.51
N GLY A 223 -1.22 -11.83 2.58
CA GLY A 223 -2.00 -10.58 2.50
C GLY A 223 -1.24 -9.40 1.88
N ALA A 224 0.08 -9.50 1.77
CA ALA A 224 0.90 -8.51 1.06
C ALA A 224 2.19 -9.15 0.53
N ALA A 225 2.62 -8.75 -0.67
CA ALA A 225 3.84 -9.26 -1.31
C ALA A 225 5.10 -9.08 -0.45
N ALA A 226 5.20 -7.99 0.30
CA ALA A 226 6.32 -7.73 1.22
C ALA A 226 6.46 -8.83 2.28
N ASN A 227 5.36 -9.36 2.82
CA ASN A 227 5.38 -10.42 3.82
C ASN A 227 5.90 -11.74 3.23
N VAL A 228 5.48 -12.06 2.00
CA VAL A 228 5.96 -13.24 1.27
C VAL A 228 7.47 -13.17 1.07
N ILE A 229 7.98 -12.03 0.57
CA ILE A 229 9.41 -11.83 0.32
C ILE A 229 10.23 -11.99 1.61
N VAL A 230 9.78 -11.38 2.72
CA VAL A 230 10.46 -11.48 4.02
C VAL A 230 10.44 -12.93 4.53
N SER A 231 9.31 -13.62 4.41
CA SER A 231 9.16 -15.02 4.83
C SER A 231 10.06 -15.96 4.03
N GLU A 232 10.14 -15.77 2.71
CA GLU A 232 11.04 -16.54 1.84
C GLU A 232 12.50 -16.28 2.17
N ASN A 233 12.88 -15.02 2.37
CA ASN A 233 14.26 -14.68 2.74
C ASN A 233 14.64 -15.28 4.10
N ALA A 234 13.76 -15.24 5.09
CA ALA A 234 13.97 -15.88 6.38
C ALA A 234 14.18 -17.40 6.22
N THR A 235 13.36 -18.04 5.40
CA THR A 235 13.47 -19.47 5.09
C THR A 235 14.81 -19.83 4.41
N LYS A 236 15.23 -19.03 3.43
CA LYS A 236 16.54 -19.21 2.73
C LYS A 236 17.73 -19.12 3.71
N HIS A 237 17.60 -18.37 4.80
CA HIS A 237 18.64 -18.23 5.83
C HIS A 237 18.47 -19.21 7.00
N GLY A 238 17.57 -20.18 6.92
CA GLY A 238 17.37 -21.21 7.96
C GLY A 238 16.42 -20.81 9.09
N PHE A 239 15.68 -19.71 8.95
CA PHE A 239 14.72 -19.21 9.95
C PHE A 239 13.28 -19.17 9.39
N PRO A 240 12.65 -20.34 9.10
CA PRO A 240 11.33 -20.35 8.50
C PRO A 240 10.27 -19.74 9.44
N ILE A 241 9.44 -18.86 8.87
CA ILE A 241 8.33 -18.22 9.58
C ILE A 241 7.06 -19.02 9.30
N GLY A 242 6.51 -19.68 10.33
CA GLY A 242 5.27 -20.46 10.20
C GLY A 242 4.06 -19.54 9.98
N PHE A 243 3.19 -19.92 9.04
CA PHE A 243 1.99 -19.16 8.68
C PHE A 243 1.10 -18.79 9.88
N LEU A 244 0.75 -19.78 10.72
CA LEU A 244 -0.08 -19.56 11.91
C LEU A 244 0.58 -18.68 12.95
N LYS A 245 1.91 -18.79 13.12
CA LYS A 245 2.66 -17.94 14.04
C LYS A 245 2.66 -16.49 13.57
N PHE A 246 2.88 -16.25 12.26
CA PHE A 246 2.79 -14.93 11.66
C PHE A 246 1.38 -14.35 11.85
N MET A 247 0.35 -15.10 11.47
CA MET A 247 -1.06 -14.70 11.56
C MET A 247 -1.46 -14.35 13.00
N GLY A 248 -0.98 -15.07 14.01
CA GLY A 248 -1.27 -14.76 15.41
C GLY A 248 -0.81 -13.36 15.84
N PHE A 249 0.40 -12.94 15.43
CA PHE A 249 0.87 -11.57 15.64
C PHE A 249 0.21 -10.58 14.67
N GLY A 250 -0.02 -11.00 13.42
CA GLY A 250 -0.65 -10.21 12.38
C GLY A 250 -2.05 -9.74 12.77
N ILE A 251 -2.90 -10.61 13.29
CA ILE A 251 -4.25 -10.27 13.74
C ILE A 251 -4.22 -9.16 14.80
N ILE A 252 -3.34 -9.28 15.80
CA ILE A 252 -3.22 -8.27 16.86
C ILE A 252 -2.75 -6.94 16.29
N THR A 253 -1.72 -6.96 15.46
CA THR A 253 -1.18 -5.72 14.84
C THR A 253 -2.20 -5.03 13.96
N VAL A 254 -2.94 -5.79 13.15
CA VAL A 254 -3.98 -5.24 12.27
C VAL A 254 -5.13 -4.67 13.10
N PHE A 255 -5.61 -5.39 14.11
CA PHE A 255 -6.69 -4.91 14.97
C PHE A 255 -6.33 -3.58 15.65
N VAL A 256 -5.14 -3.48 16.23
CA VAL A 256 -4.65 -2.23 16.84
C VAL A 256 -4.52 -1.12 15.81
N SER A 257 -3.98 -1.43 14.63
CA SER A 257 -3.82 -0.45 13.55
C SER A 257 -5.16 0.09 13.06
N LEU A 258 -6.16 -0.79 12.85
CA LEU A 258 -7.50 -0.38 12.43
C LEU A 258 -8.23 0.43 13.51
N ALA A 259 -8.07 0.07 14.79
CA ALA A 259 -8.65 0.83 15.89
C ALA A 259 -8.09 2.26 15.96
N LEU A 260 -6.77 2.41 15.84
CA LEU A 260 -6.12 3.73 15.77
C LEU A 260 -6.56 4.52 14.53
N SER A 261 -6.64 3.85 13.38
CA SER A 261 -7.13 4.45 12.14
C SER A 261 -8.59 4.91 12.26
N SER A 262 -9.45 4.13 12.94
CA SER A 262 -10.86 4.53 13.19
C SER A 262 -10.93 5.82 13.99
N GLY A 263 -10.15 5.94 15.06
CA GLY A 263 -10.07 7.16 15.86
C GLY A 263 -9.56 8.36 15.04
N TYR A 264 -8.54 8.14 14.23
CA TYR A 264 -7.98 9.17 13.36
C TYR A 264 -8.99 9.66 12.31
N ILE A 265 -9.61 8.77 11.57
CA ILE A 265 -10.61 9.10 10.55
C ILE A 265 -11.80 9.86 11.19
N TYR A 266 -12.25 9.41 12.37
CA TYR A 266 -13.33 10.08 13.09
C TYR A 266 -12.96 11.53 13.45
N ILE A 267 -11.77 11.74 14.01
CA ILE A 267 -11.31 13.10 14.40
C ILE A 267 -11.07 13.97 13.17
N ARG A 268 -10.53 13.41 12.09
CA ARG A 268 -10.09 14.19 10.92
C ARG A 268 -11.23 14.62 10.02
N PHE A 269 -12.29 13.81 9.87
CA PHE A 269 -13.34 14.00 8.88
C PHE A 269 -14.73 14.22 9.48
N PHE A 270 -14.92 13.93 10.78
CA PHE A 270 -16.25 13.98 11.40
C PHE A 270 -16.35 14.88 12.64
N ILE A 271 -15.24 15.47 13.11
CA ILE A 271 -15.18 16.53 14.13
C ILE A 271 -14.65 17.79 13.49
#